data_74a51ecfb4674edc039d79b54cfaa359
#
_entry.id   74a51ecfb4674edc039d79b54cfaa359
#
_cell.length_a   1.000
_cell.length_b   1.000
_cell.length_c   1.000
_cell.angle_alpha   90.00
_cell.angle_beta   90.00
_cell.angle_gamma   90.00
#
_symmetry.space_group_name_H-M   'P 1'
#
loop_
_entity.id
_entity.type
_entity.pdbx_description
1 polymer ?
#
loop_
_entity_poly.entity_id
_entity_poly.type
_entity_poly.pdbx_seq_one_letter_code
_entity_poly.pdbx_strand_id
1 'polypeptide(L)'
;MYKKSILVLTTIFLISCSETVSEDLDIPTSSEAERLIEHSKEFEKQVLSYETPGGAIHFAIGFGIANSIMVEGEDGNVIIDASDSIYEAEKIYSLFSKKNSNPIKAIIYTHNHGDHTFGTAFYLNNQNERPQIIAHEDTDYYVQRIMG
;
A
#
# COMPACT_ATOMS: atom_id res chain seq x y z
N MET A 1 -50.11 41.68 -37.40
CA MET A 1 -49.04 40.87 -38.06
C MET A 1 -47.91 40.67 -37.05
N TYR A 2 -47.88 39.51 -36.40
CA TYR A 2 -46.80 39.16 -35.46
C TYR A 2 -45.80 38.27 -36.18
N LYS A 3 -44.58 38.77 -36.34
CA LYS A 3 -43.43 37.93 -36.84
C LYS A 3 -42.91 37.10 -35.68
N LYS A 4 -43.03 35.77 -35.79
CA LYS A 4 -42.38 34.82 -34.88
C LYS A 4 -40.93 34.63 -35.34
N SER A 5 -39.98 35.11 -34.57
CA SER A 5 -38.56 34.83 -34.72
C SER A 5 -38.30 33.41 -34.12
N ILE A 6 -37.85 32.48 -34.96
CA ILE A 6 -37.40 31.14 -34.56
C ILE A 6 -35.92 31.30 -34.17
N LEU A 7 -35.64 31.13 -32.87
CA LEU A 7 -34.29 31.04 -32.39
C LEU A 7 -33.77 29.60 -32.55
N VAL A 8 -32.89 29.38 -33.50
CA VAL A 8 -32.22 28.09 -33.72
C VAL A 8 -31.05 28.02 -32.71
N LEU A 9 -31.22 27.22 -31.69
CA LEU A 9 -30.19 26.94 -30.70
C LEU A 9 -29.27 25.85 -31.27
N THR A 10 -28.10 26.23 -31.78
CA THR A 10 -27.09 25.29 -32.29
C THR A 10 -26.31 24.77 -31.06
N THR A 11 -26.62 23.56 -30.63
CA THR A 11 -25.88 22.88 -29.59
C THR A 11 -24.59 22.33 -30.21
N ILE A 12 -23.46 22.96 -29.94
CA ILE A 12 -22.13 22.46 -30.31
C ILE A 12 -21.78 21.37 -29.29
N PHE A 13 -21.86 20.12 -29.72
CA PHE A 13 -21.29 18.99 -28.99
C PHE A 13 -19.75 19.03 -29.16
N LEU A 14 -19.05 19.51 -28.15
CA LEU A 14 -17.61 19.29 -28.03
C LEU A 14 -17.40 17.80 -27.65
N ILE A 15 -17.17 16.95 -28.65
CA ILE A 15 -16.65 15.62 -28.45
C ILE A 15 -15.17 15.81 -28.04
N SER A 16 -14.88 15.81 -26.76
CA SER A 16 -13.52 15.67 -26.24
C SER A 16 -13.10 14.23 -26.49
N CYS A 17 -12.41 14.02 -27.60
CA CYS A 17 -11.72 12.77 -27.88
C CYS A 17 -10.49 12.75 -26.97
N SER A 18 -10.60 12.13 -25.79
CA SER A 18 -9.45 11.71 -25.03
C SER A 18 -8.90 10.44 -25.66
N GLU A 19 -8.14 10.59 -26.73
CA GLU A 19 -7.24 9.52 -27.15
C GLU A 19 -6.21 9.37 -26.02
N THR A 20 -6.34 8.30 -25.27
CA THR A 20 -5.24 7.77 -24.46
C THR A 20 -4.24 7.20 -25.48
N VAL A 21 -3.32 8.04 -25.90
CA VAL A 21 -2.15 7.58 -26.64
C VAL A 21 -1.30 6.81 -25.63
N SER A 22 -1.51 5.52 -25.52
CA SER A 22 -0.50 4.60 -25.07
C SER A 22 0.49 4.44 -26.22
N GLU A 23 1.33 5.44 -26.48
CA GLU A 23 2.55 5.21 -27.22
C GLU A 23 3.37 4.22 -26.39
N ASP A 24 3.37 2.97 -26.80
CA ASP A 24 4.47 2.05 -26.52
C ASP A 24 5.71 2.69 -27.16
N LEU A 25 6.37 3.56 -26.40
CA LEU A 25 7.68 4.09 -26.76
C LEU A 25 8.62 2.89 -26.77
N ASP A 26 8.89 2.38 -27.98
CA ASP A 26 9.94 1.38 -28.20
C ASP A 26 11.31 2.06 -27.97
N ILE A 27 11.60 2.27 -26.66
CA ILE A 27 12.86 2.84 -26.21
C ILE A 27 13.89 1.71 -26.34
N PRO A 28 14.91 1.86 -27.21
CA PRO A 28 15.95 0.84 -27.31
C PRO A 28 16.63 0.70 -25.93
N THR A 29 16.45 -0.43 -25.30
CA THR A 29 17.03 -0.72 -24.00
C THR A 29 18.53 -0.99 -24.18
N SER A 30 19.36 -0.27 -23.41
CA SER A 30 20.77 -0.65 -23.26
C SER A 30 20.85 -1.94 -22.43
N SER A 31 21.97 -2.64 -22.50
CA SER A 31 22.20 -3.85 -21.69
C SER A 31 22.07 -3.57 -20.18
N GLU A 32 22.37 -2.34 -19.74
CA GLU A 32 22.16 -1.88 -18.37
C GLU A 32 20.69 -1.73 -18.04
N ALA A 33 19.88 -1.21 -18.96
CA ALA A 33 18.43 -1.08 -18.78
C ALA A 33 17.77 -2.46 -18.71
N GLU A 34 18.18 -3.43 -19.51
CA GLU A 34 17.69 -4.81 -19.44
C GLU A 34 18.00 -5.44 -18.08
N ARG A 35 19.22 -5.23 -17.55
CA ARG A 35 19.59 -5.72 -16.22
C ARG A 35 18.80 -5.06 -15.09
N LEU A 36 18.47 -3.76 -15.19
CA LEU A 36 17.62 -3.07 -14.24
C LEU A 36 16.18 -3.59 -14.28
N ILE A 37 15.65 -3.85 -15.48
CA ILE A 37 14.30 -4.45 -15.65
C ILE A 37 14.27 -5.85 -15.03
N GLU A 38 15.28 -6.68 -15.27
CA GLU A 38 15.36 -8.01 -14.66
C GLU A 38 15.44 -7.95 -13.14
N HIS A 39 16.31 -7.08 -12.61
CA HIS A 39 16.43 -6.88 -11.17
C HIS A 39 15.14 -6.35 -10.54
N SER A 40 14.38 -5.50 -11.26
CA SER A 40 13.11 -4.96 -10.73
C SER A 40 12.04 -6.05 -10.48
N LYS A 41 12.13 -7.20 -11.14
CA LYS A 41 11.21 -8.33 -10.92
C LYS A 41 11.35 -8.95 -9.52
N GLU A 42 12.51 -8.78 -8.87
CA GLU A 42 12.71 -9.22 -7.49
C GLU A 42 11.86 -8.45 -6.49
N PHE A 43 11.39 -7.25 -6.89
CA PHE A 43 10.53 -6.37 -6.10
C PHE A 43 9.05 -6.40 -6.53
N GLU A 44 8.64 -7.37 -7.35
CA GLU A 44 7.23 -7.57 -7.67
C GLU A 44 6.43 -7.88 -6.40
N LYS A 45 5.18 -7.37 -6.37
CA LYS A 45 4.28 -7.54 -5.22
C LYS A 45 4.02 -9.01 -4.93
N GLN A 46 4.51 -9.48 -3.80
CA GLN A 46 4.38 -10.86 -3.38
C GLN A 46 4.32 -11.00 -1.86
N VAL A 47 3.79 -12.15 -1.40
CA VAL A 47 3.87 -12.55 0.01
C VAL A 47 4.65 -13.85 0.10
N LEU A 48 5.85 -13.77 0.64
CA LEU A 48 6.65 -14.94 0.98
C LEU A 48 6.27 -15.46 2.36
N SER A 49 6.26 -16.78 2.54
CA SER A 49 5.89 -17.41 3.81
C SER A 49 6.94 -18.42 4.22
N TYR A 50 7.31 -18.42 5.50
CA TYR A 50 8.27 -19.32 6.10
C TYR A 50 7.65 -19.98 7.32
N GLU A 51 7.60 -21.29 7.33
CA GLU A 51 7.09 -22.08 8.45
C GLU A 51 8.10 -22.13 9.60
N THR A 52 7.62 -21.97 10.82
CA THR A 52 8.40 -22.10 12.05
C THR A 52 7.65 -23.00 13.04
N PRO A 53 8.31 -23.55 14.07
CA PRO A 53 7.62 -24.36 15.08
C PRO A 53 6.50 -23.64 15.85
N GLY A 54 6.51 -22.29 15.86
CA GLY A 54 5.53 -21.45 16.58
C GLY A 54 4.47 -20.81 15.69
N GLY A 55 4.43 -21.12 14.40
CA GLY A 55 3.57 -20.50 13.38
C GLY A 55 4.40 -19.97 12.21
N ALA A 56 3.75 -19.50 11.17
CA ALA A 56 4.44 -18.96 10.00
C ALA A 56 4.81 -17.48 10.15
N ILE A 57 5.80 -17.07 9.36
CA ILE A 57 6.19 -15.66 9.18
C ILE A 57 5.96 -15.32 7.71
N HIS A 58 5.22 -14.23 7.46
CA HIS A 58 4.84 -13.78 6.14
C HIS A 58 5.45 -12.41 5.86
N PHE A 59 6.09 -12.26 4.71
CA PHE A 59 6.73 -11.03 4.26
C PHE A 59 5.98 -10.47 3.06
N ALA A 60 5.41 -9.29 3.18
CA ALA A 60 4.83 -8.54 2.07
C ALA A 60 5.92 -7.67 1.43
N ILE A 61 6.31 -8.00 0.21
CA ILE A 61 7.41 -7.38 -0.53
C ILE A 61 6.83 -6.62 -1.73
N GLY A 62 7.37 -5.42 -2.02
CA GLY A 62 7.06 -4.64 -3.21
C GLY A 62 5.73 -3.87 -3.14
N PHE A 63 5.08 -3.77 -1.98
CA PHE A 63 3.83 -3.02 -1.79
C PHE A 63 4.06 -1.54 -1.52
N GLY A 64 5.13 -1.20 -0.84
CA GLY A 64 5.54 0.15 -0.49
C GLY A 64 7.06 0.27 -0.48
N ILE A 65 7.58 1.36 0.09
CA ILE A 65 9.02 1.57 0.23
C ILE A 65 9.61 0.55 1.21
N ALA A 66 8.92 0.33 2.34
CA ALA A 66 9.28 -0.68 3.32
C ALA A 66 8.47 -1.97 3.13
N ASN A 67 9.03 -3.09 3.56
CA ASN A 67 8.31 -4.34 3.67
C ASN A 67 7.50 -4.36 4.97
N SER A 68 6.37 -5.06 4.96
CA SER A 68 5.60 -5.36 6.17
C SER A 68 5.65 -6.86 6.44
N ILE A 69 5.73 -7.24 7.71
CA ILE A 69 5.86 -8.63 8.11
C ILE A 69 4.72 -8.98 9.06
N MET A 70 4.10 -10.15 8.85
CA MET A 70 3.17 -10.74 9.81
C MET A 70 3.80 -11.98 10.43
N VAL A 71 3.81 -12.02 11.76
CA VAL A 71 4.21 -13.19 12.55
C VAL A 71 2.95 -13.80 13.13
N GLU A 72 2.69 -15.06 12.81
CA GLU A 72 1.59 -15.81 13.40
C GLU A 72 1.88 -16.14 14.86
N GLY A 73 0.87 -16.03 15.70
CA GLY A 73 0.89 -16.47 17.09
C GLY A 73 -0.36 -17.25 17.43
N GLU A 74 -0.32 -17.98 18.53
CA GLU A 74 -1.40 -18.86 18.99
C GLU A 74 -2.70 -18.07 19.23
N ASP A 75 -2.62 -16.92 19.90
CA ASP A 75 -3.77 -16.08 20.28
C ASP A 75 -3.99 -14.88 19.36
N GLY A 76 -3.20 -14.73 18.32
CA GLY A 76 -3.27 -13.63 17.39
C GLY A 76 -1.95 -13.31 16.70
N ASN A 77 -2.01 -12.46 15.72
CA ASN A 77 -0.88 -12.10 14.87
C ASN A 77 -0.21 -10.82 15.32
N VAL A 78 1.06 -10.68 14.98
CA VAL A 78 1.84 -9.45 15.17
C VAL A 78 2.26 -8.90 13.82
N ILE A 79 2.07 -7.59 13.61
CA ILE A 79 2.59 -6.88 12.45
C ILE A 79 3.90 -6.20 12.83
N ILE A 80 4.93 -6.37 12.01
CA ILE A 80 6.18 -5.62 12.11
C ILE A 80 6.23 -4.69 10.91
N ASP A 81 6.24 -3.39 11.17
CA ASP A 81 6.11 -2.28 10.25
C ASP A 81 4.80 -2.27 9.45
N ALA A 82 4.06 -1.18 9.58
CA ALA A 82 2.67 -1.10 9.13
C ALA A 82 2.52 -0.55 7.70
N SER A 83 3.62 -0.37 6.95
CA SER A 83 3.64 0.27 5.63
C SER A 83 3.50 1.80 5.66
N ASP A 84 3.64 2.42 4.49
CA ASP A 84 3.71 3.86 4.28
C ASP A 84 2.35 4.56 4.18
N SER A 85 1.27 3.80 4.06
CA SER A 85 -0.08 4.37 3.95
C SER A 85 -1.18 3.41 4.40
N ILE A 86 -2.33 3.96 4.74
CA ILE A 86 -3.55 3.21 5.03
C ILE A 86 -3.94 2.30 3.86
N TYR A 87 -3.78 2.80 2.64
CA TYR A 87 -4.13 2.07 1.42
C TYR A 87 -3.23 0.86 1.17
N GLU A 88 -1.93 0.99 1.38
CA GLU A 88 -1.01 -0.15 1.26
C GLU A 88 -1.19 -1.14 2.40
N ALA A 89 -1.40 -0.66 3.64
CA ALA A 89 -1.71 -1.49 4.79
C ALA A 89 -2.96 -2.36 4.57
N GLU A 90 -4.03 -1.80 3.99
CA GLU A 90 -5.25 -2.54 3.62
C GLU A 90 -4.97 -3.66 2.62
N LYS A 91 -4.22 -3.38 1.57
CA LYS A 91 -3.83 -4.39 0.56
C LYS A 91 -3.00 -5.51 1.17
N ILE A 92 -1.99 -5.16 1.97
CA ILE A 92 -1.13 -6.11 2.65
C ILE A 92 -1.96 -6.98 3.59
N TYR A 93 -2.79 -6.36 4.43
CA TYR A 93 -3.66 -7.08 5.37
C TYR A 93 -4.61 -8.03 4.66
N SER A 94 -5.17 -7.65 3.50
CA SER A 94 -6.05 -8.51 2.71
C SER A 94 -5.36 -9.79 2.24
N LEU A 95 -4.04 -9.79 2.11
CA LEU A 95 -3.25 -10.97 1.74
C LEU A 95 -2.83 -11.76 2.98
N PHE A 96 -2.42 -11.09 4.04
CA PHE A 96 -2.07 -11.71 5.31
C PHE A 96 -3.25 -12.45 5.94
N SER A 97 -4.45 -11.86 5.94
CA SER A 97 -5.66 -12.48 6.48
C SER A 97 -6.10 -13.75 5.74
N LYS A 98 -5.68 -13.93 4.49
CA LYS A 98 -5.86 -15.20 3.75
C LYS A 98 -4.89 -16.30 4.20
N LYS A 99 -3.78 -15.93 4.83
CA LYS A 99 -2.81 -16.85 5.41
C LYS A 99 -3.24 -17.25 6.82
N ASN A 100 -3.50 -16.24 7.65
CA ASN A 100 -3.98 -16.44 9.01
C ASN A 100 -4.96 -15.31 9.36
N SER A 101 -6.19 -15.67 9.72
CA SER A 101 -7.28 -14.74 10.04
C SER A 101 -7.38 -14.37 11.53
N ASN A 102 -6.43 -14.80 12.36
CA ASN A 102 -6.37 -14.41 13.76
C ASN A 102 -6.26 -12.89 13.89
N PRO A 103 -6.80 -12.29 14.96
CA PRO A 103 -6.76 -10.84 15.17
C PRO A 103 -5.32 -10.35 15.28
N ILE A 104 -5.08 -9.12 14.83
CA ILE A 104 -3.80 -8.45 15.08
C ILE A 104 -3.76 -7.98 16.53
N LYS A 105 -2.83 -8.51 17.31
CA LYS A 105 -2.66 -8.17 18.74
C LYS A 105 -1.63 -7.08 18.98
N ALA A 106 -0.62 -6.99 18.13
CA ALA A 106 0.40 -5.97 18.27
C ALA A 106 0.92 -5.49 16.92
N ILE A 107 1.45 -4.27 16.91
CA ILE A 107 2.19 -3.66 15.82
C ILE A 107 3.53 -3.22 16.39
N ILE A 108 4.62 -3.70 15.81
CA ILE A 108 5.98 -3.34 16.22
C ILE A 108 6.57 -2.43 15.15
N TYR A 109 7.11 -1.29 15.53
CA TYR A 109 7.89 -0.44 14.63
C TYR A 109 9.38 -0.76 14.78
N THR A 110 10.04 -1.05 13.68
CA THR A 110 11.52 -1.18 13.67
C THR A 110 12.16 0.18 13.92
N HIS A 111 11.55 1.25 13.39
CA HIS A 111 11.98 2.62 13.62
C HIS A 111 10.84 3.62 13.26
N ASN A 112 11.13 4.92 13.34
CA ASN A 112 10.15 6.00 13.31
C ASN A 112 9.80 6.53 11.91
N HIS A 113 10.35 6.02 10.81
CA HIS A 113 10.06 6.54 9.47
C HIS A 113 8.62 6.25 9.04
N GLY A 114 8.06 7.12 8.20
CA GLY A 114 6.66 7.06 7.78
C GLY A 114 6.29 5.80 7.02
N ASP A 115 7.20 5.27 6.22
CA ASP A 115 7.04 4.02 5.47
C ASP A 115 6.95 2.76 6.35
N HIS A 116 7.22 2.89 7.66
CA HIS A 116 7.05 1.84 8.67
C HIS A 116 5.84 2.08 9.59
N THR A 117 5.32 3.31 9.65
CA THR A 117 4.36 3.71 10.69
C THR A 117 3.02 4.23 10.18
N PHE A 118 2.95 4.85 9.00
CA PHE A 118 1.75 5.58 8.54
C PHE A 118 0.55 4.70 8.21
N GLY A 119 0.76 3.43 7.89
CA GLY A 119 -0.31 2.45 7.69
C GLY A 119 -1.01 2.00 8.97
N THR A 120 -0.48 2.31 10.15
CA THR A 120 -0.98 1.85 11.45
C THR A 120 -2.45 2.19 11.69
N ALA A 121 -2.92 3.36 11.22
CA ALA A 121 -4.30 3.78 11.41
C ALA A 121 -5.31 2.78 10.79
N PHE A 122 -4.94 2.06 9.72
CA PHE A 122 -5.77 1.00 9.17
C PHE A 122 -6.01 -0.10 10.20
N TYR A 123 -4.95 -0.62 10.82
CA TYR A 123 -5.05 -1.70 11.80
C TYR A 123 -5.82 -1.27 13.06
N LEU A 124 -5.59 -0.04 13.55
CA LEU A 124 -6.29 0.47 14.73
C LEU A 124 -7.80 0.59 14.53
N ASN A 125 -8.25 0.85 13.31
CA ASN A 125 -9.67 1.07 12.98
C ASN A 125 -10.39 -0.20 12.50
N ASN A 126 -9.66 -1.26 12.14
CA ASN A 126 -10.22 -2.45 11.49
C ASN A 126 -10.07 -3.74 12.32
N GLN A 127 -9.74 -3.62 13.61
CA GLN A 127 -9.72 -4.75 14.55
C GLN A 127 -10.81 -4.57 15.60
N ASN A 128 -11.38 -5.70 16.08
CA ASN A 128 -12.38 -5.68 17.17
C ASN A 128 -11.77 -5.18 18.50
N GLU A 129 -10.50 -5.51 18.72
CA GLU A 129 -9.71 -5.03 19.84
C GLU A 129 -8.55 -4.21 19.27
N ARG A 130 -8.25 -3.07 19.87
CA ARG A 130 -7.18 -2.20 19.41
C ARG A 130 -5.83 -2.88 19.62
N PRO A 131 -5.01 -3.09 18.57
CA PRO A 131 -3.66 -3.64 18.71
C PRO A 131 -2.77 -2.80 19.62
N GLN A 132 -1.89 -3.45 20.36
CA GLN A 132 -0.84 -2.76 21.10
C GLN A 132 0.24 -2.24 20.14
N ILE A 133 0.68 -1.00 20.27
CA ILE A 133 1.82 -0.47 19.53
C ILE A 133 3.07 -0.60 20.40
N ILE A 134 4.11 -1.22 19.83
CA ILE A 134 5.41 -1.41 20.46
C ILE A 134 6.46 -0.69 19.62
N ALA A 135 7.13 0.27 20.20
CA ALA A 135 8.13 1.11 19.53
C ALA A 135 9.17 1.63 20.55
N HIS A 136 10.26 2.20 20.03
CA HIS A 136 11.21 2.92 20.88
C HIS A 136 10.53 4.15 21.53
N GLU A 137 10.93 4.51 22.73
CA GLU A 137 10.31 5.61 23.50
C GLU A 137 10.33 6.98 22.79
N ASP A 138 11.34 7.24 21.96
CA ASP A 138 11.47 8.48 21.20
C ASP A 138 10.69 8.47 19.88
N THR A 139 10.04 7.38 19.51
CA THR A 139 9.37 7.25 18.20
C THR A 139 8.34 8.37 17.98
N ASP A 140 7.51 8.65 18.98
CA ASP A 140 6.48 9.69 18.90
C ASP A 140 7.08 11.08 18.65
N TYR A 141 8.16 11.43 19.34
CA TYR A 141 8.87 12.69 19.14
C TYR A 141 9.36 12.85 17.69
N TYR A 142 9.97 11.80 17.11
CA TYR A 142 10.51 11.89 15.76
C TYR A 142 9.40 11.87 14.69
N VAL A 143 8.33 11.10 14.88
CA VAL A 143 7.17 11.11 13.99
C VAL A 143 6.54 12.50 13.95
N GLN A 144 6.34 13.15 15.11
CA GLN A 144 5.77 14.50 15.16
C GLN A 144 6.66 15.53 14.44
N ARG A 145 7.98 15.41 14.52
CA ARG A 145 8.91 16.29 13.78
C ARG A 145 8.82 16.14 12.27
N ILE A 146 8.45 14.98 11.77
CA ILE A 146 8.26 14.75 10.32
C ILE A 146 6.93 15.34 9.87
N MET A 147 5.92 15.27 10.73
CA MET A 147 4.55 15.68 10.40
C MET A 147 4.32 17.20 10.50
N GLY A 148 5.16 17.94 11.21
CA GLY A 148 4.87 19.33 11.39
C GLY A 148 5.71 20.31 11.93
#